data_fd41e0bc264801489ed2c3058cc18021
#
_entry.id   fd41e0bc264801489ed2c3058cc18021
#
_cell.length_a   1.000
_cell.length_b   1.000
_cell.length_c   1.000
_cell.angle_alpha   90.00
_cell.angle_beta   90.00
_cell.angle_gamma   90.00
#
_symmetry.space_group_name_H-M   'P 1'
#
loop_
_entity.id
_entity.type
_entity.pdbx_description
1 polymer ?
#
loop_
_entity_poly.entity_id
_entity_poly.type
_entity_poly.pdbx_seq_one_letter_code
_entity_poly.pdbx_strand_id
1 'polypeptide(L)'
;MRGRRAVIAAFVAALSAPVVASAAEGDGRAYVPPAPIYYDWTVTLGAEGRDEPLFQGSSRERLRPYPIFAVRRYGEPEPFRGPRDGLDVALIDEGKYQVGPVGQFVWSQRENANSPAVRSLGNVPWAAEVGIFAQYWWVPWLRTRTEVRQGFHGHHGVVSDITTDAVVPVGPQLTLSAGPRLTLATTPALTPYFDITPAQSLRSGLPIYDTKGGIRSYGAGAQARYLWTPQWATHVFVEYERLSGEPADSPLVTQKGSPDQVTIGFGVTRSFDIKTPW
;
A
#
# COMPACT_ATOMS: atom_id res chain seq x y z
N MET A 1 -26.78 1.65 -18.52
CA MET A 1 -25.57 0.86 -18.89
C MET A 1 -24.92 1.49 -20.11
N ARG A 2 -24.05 2.46 -19.97
CA ARG A 2 -23.19 3.01 -21.06
C ARG A 2 -22.01 3.73 -20.42
N GLY A 3 -20.77 3.31 -20.80
CA GLY A 3 -19.60 4.19 -20.81
C GLY A 3 -18.63 4.12 -19.63
N ARG A 4 -17.95 2.98 -19.42
CA ARG A 4 -16.70 2.94 -18.65
C ARG A 4 -15.60 2.31 -19.53
N ARG A 5 -15.16 3.05 -20.55
CA ARG A 5 -13.92 2.74 -21.28
C ARG A 5 -13.28 4.08 -21.64
N ALA A 6 -12.20 4.41 -20.99
CA ALA A 6 -11.13 5.32 -21.41
C ALA A 6 -10.55 6.11 -20.24
N VAL A 7 -9.58 5.59 -19.52
CA VAL A 7 -8.56 6.39 -18.80
C VAL A 7 -7.22 5.64 -18.62
N ILE A 8 -6.99 4.48 -19.23
CA ILE A 8 -5.72 3.75 -19.05
C ILE A 8 -4.70 3.96 -20.18
N ALA A 9 -4.90 4.90 -21.09
CA ALA A 9 -4.09 5.00 -22.32
C ALA A 9 -3.16 6.23 -22.43
N ALA A 10 -2.71 6.85 -21.33
CA ALA A 10 -1.96 8.11 -21.46
C ALA A 10 -0.69 8.21 -20.58
N PHE A 11 0.11 7.15 -20.40
CA PHE A 11 1.39 7.31 -19.69
C PHE A 11 2.55 6.42 -20.18
N VAL A 12 2.59 6.04 -21.46
CA VAL A 12 3.67 5.23 -22.02
C VAL A 12 4.38 5.94 -23.20
N ALA A 13 4.61 7.22 -23.14
CA ALA A 13 5.38 7.89 -24.17
C ALA A 13 6.29 8.96 -23.56
N ALA A 14 7.45 8.58 -23.07
CA ALA A 14 8.68 9.39 -23.05
C ALA A 14 9.78 8.66 -22.26
N LEU A 15 10.76 8.08 -22.94
CA LEU A 15 12.15 7.94 -22.51
C LEU A 15 12.88 6.88 -23.35
N SER A 16 13.00 7.14 -24.64
CA SER A 16 14.03 6.51 -25.48
C SER A 16 14.95 7.61 -26.03
N ALA A 17 16.04 7.87 -25.33
CA ALA A 17 17.16 8.59 -25.89
C ALA A 17 18.27 7.58 -26.24
N PRO A 18 18.74 7.52 -27.47
CA PRO A 18 19.87 6.66 -27.81
C PRO A 18 21.15 7.25 -27.23
N VAL A 19 21.91 6.44 -26.50
CA VAL A 19 23.30 6.75 -26.16
C VAL A 19 24.14 6.54 -27.42
N VAL A 20 24.57 7.62 -28.00
CA VAL A 20 25.59 7.59 -29.07
C VAL A 20 26.93 7.38 -28.39
N ALA A 21 27.50 6.21 -28.56
CA ALA A 21 28.90 5.96 -28.20
C ALA A 21 29.81 6.68 -29.18
N SER A 22 30.47 7.74 -28.75
CA SER A 22 31.58 8.39 -29.49
C SER A 22 32.83 7.60 -29.18
N ALA A 23 33.40 7.01 -30.22
CA ALA A 23 34.76 6.45 -30.18
C ALA A 23 35.73 7.62 -30.16
N ALA A 24 36.43 7.86 -29.06
CA ALA A 24 37.54 8.79 -28.98
C ALA A 24 38.85 8.04 -29.32
N GLU A 25 39.59 8.56 -30.28
CA GLU A 25 40.93 8.10 -30.63
C GLU A 25 41.89 8.24 -29.45
N GLY A 26 42.72 7.20 -29.28
CA GLY A 26 43.56 7.06 -28.09
C GLY A 26 44.77 7.98 -28.09
N ASP A 27 44.95 8.65 -27.00
CA ASP A 27 46.23 9.20 -26.55
C ASP A 27 46.92 8.11 -25.69
N GLY A 28 47.88 7.45 -26.16
CA GLY A 28 48.58 6.28 -25.61
C GLY A 28 48.80 6.18 -24.09
N ARG A 29 47.89 6.67 -23.24
CA ARG A 29 47.88 6.48 -21.82
C ARG A 29 47.23 5.13 -21.47
N ALA A 30 47.96 4.32 -20.71
CA ALA A 30 47.41 3.07 -20.21
C ALA A 30 46.06 3.35 -19.50
N TYR A 31 44.99 2.67 -19.93
CA TYR A 31 43.70 2.72 -19.29
C TYR A 31 43.87 2.29 -17.82
N VAL A 32 43.77 3.24 -16.89
CA VAL A 32 43.65 2.96 -15.46
C VAL A 32 42.15 2.82 -15.20
N PRO A 33 41.67 1.60 -14.92
CA PRO A 33 40.26 1.44 -14.58
C PRO A 33 39.93 2.34 -13.37
N PRO A 34 38.81 3.06 -13.38
CA PRO A 34 38.39 3.85 -12.23
C PRO A 34 38.33 2.92 -11.02
N ALA A 35 38.77 3.44 -9.86
CA ALA A 35 38.70 2.71 -8.64
C ALA A 35 37.25 2.21 -8.42
N PRO A 36 37.05 0.97 -7.97
CA PRO A 36 35.72 0.45 -7.76
C PRO A 36 34.96 1.37 -6.82
N ILE A 37 33.80 1.84 -7.29
CA ILE A 37 32.92 2.67 -6.44
C ILE A 37 32.22 1.72 -5.49
N TYR A 38 32.54 1.82 -4.20
CA TYR A 38 31.83 1.09 -3.15
C TYR A 38 30.61 1.92 -2.75
N TYR A 39 29.43 1.34 -2.92
CA TYR A 39 28.16 1.88 -2.40
C TYR A 39 27.86 1.25 -1.04
N ASP A 40 27.21 2.00 -0.16
CA ASP A 40 26.84 1.53 1.17
C ASP A 40 25.36 1.16 1.26
N TRP A 41 24.53 1.90 0.50
CA TRP A 41 23.09 1.79 0.55
C TRP A 41 22.46 1.85 -0.83
N THR A 42 21.34 1.19 -0.98
CA THR A 42 20.42 1.37 -2.10
C THR A 42 19.14 2.01 -1.58
N VAL A 43 18.80 3.19 -2.10
CA VAL A 43 17.55 3.90 -1.81
C VAL A 43 16.61 3.72 -2.97
N THR A 44 15.40 3.26 -2.70
CA THR A 44 14.33 3.13 -3.69
C THR A 44 13.29 4.20 -3.46
N LEU A 45 13.01 4.98 -4.50
CA LEU A 45 11.96 6.00 -4.54
C LEU A 45 10.93 5.63 -5.59
N GLY A 46 9.69 5.99 -5.34
CA GLY A 46 8.62 5.74 -6.31
C GLY A 46 7.32 6.43 -5.97
N ALA A 47 6.36 6.21 -6.83
CA ALA A 47 4.99 6.65 -6.65
C ALA A 47 4.03 5.56 -7.09
N GLU A 48 2.93 5.47 -6.40
CA GLU A 48 1.85 4.54 -6.66
C GLU A 48 0.53 5.30 -6.69
N GLY A 49 -0.31 5.01 -7.68
CA GLY A 49 -1.70 5.45 -7.72
C GLY A 49 -2.59 4.29 -7.33
N ARG A 50 -3.50 4.53 -6.38
CA ARG A 50 -4.53 3.56 -5.95
C ARG A 50 -5.91 4.09 -6.28
N ASP A 51 -6.68 3.31 -7.04
CA ASP A 51 -8.12 3.48 -7.14
C ASP A 51 -8.75 2.66 -6.02
N GLU A 52 -9.19 3.34 -4.98
CA GLU A 52 -9.64 2.75 -3.72
C GLU A 52 -10.98 3.34 -3.29
N PRO A 53 -11.76 2.70 -2.43
CA PRO A 53 -13.02 3.23 -1.93
C PRO A 53 -12.84 4.65 -1.36
N LEU A 54 -13.77 5.55 -1.71
CA LEU A 54 -13.75 6.96 -1.25
C LEU A 54 -13.70 7.07 0.29
N PHE A 55 -14.36 6.16 0.97
CA PHE A 55 -14.32 5.91 2.42
C PHE A 55 -14.58 4.43 2.67
N GLN A 56 -14.22 3.92 3.84
CA GLN A 56 -14.46 2.52 4.21
C GLN A 56 -15.96 2.20 4.13
N GLY A 57 -16.32 1.27 3.25
CA GLY A 57 -17.72 0.93 2.94
C GLY A 57 -18.33 1.73 1.79
N SER A 58 -17.57 2.54 1.07
CA SER A 58 -18.07 3.25 -0.12
C SER A 58 -18.21 2.32 -1.31
N SER A 59 -19.30 2.47 -2.07
CA SER A 59 -19.48 1.87 -3.40
C SER A 59 -18.84 2.70 -4.53
N ARG A 60 -18.18 3.80 -4.21
CA ARG A 60 -17.47 4.68 -5.14
C ARG A 60 -16.00 4.66 -4.83
N GLU A 61 -15.19 4.73 -5.87
CA GLU A 61 -13.74 4.72 -5.82
C GLU A 61 -13.18 6.13 -6.02
N ARG A 62 -11.94 6.32 -5.62
CA ARG A 62 -11.16 7.55 -5.79
C ARG A 62 -9.70 7.19 -5.99
N LEU A 63 -9.10 7.81 -7.00
CA LEU A 63 -7.65 7.70 -7.21
C LEU A 63 -6.91 8.55 -6.16
N ARG A 64 -5.95 7.90 -5.46
CA ARG A 64 -5.05 8.54 -4.48
C ARG A 64 -3.60 8.22 -4.76
N PRO A 65 -2.71 9.21 -4.66
CA PRO A 65 -1.28 8.99 -4.79
C PRO A 65 -0.69 8.52 -3.46
N TYR A 66 0.27 7.60 -3.55
CA TYR A 66 1.09 7.13 -2.43
C TYR A 66 2.57 7.20 -2.80
N PRO A 67 3.42 7.85 -1.98
CA PRO A 67 4.84 7.78 -2.17
C PRO A 67 5.37 6.40 -1.76
N ILE A 68 6.38 5.92 -2.49
CA ILE A 68 7.11 4.71 -2.16
C ILE A 68 8.51 5.09 -1.75
N PHE A 69 8.94 4.60 -0.60
CA PHE A 69 10.28 4.80 -0.07
C PHE A 69 10.78 3.52 0.58
N ALA A 70 12.00 3.10 0.23
CA ALA A 70 12.67 2.00 0.89
C ALA A 70 14.19 2.23 0.89
N VAL A 71 14.85 1.69 1.91
CA VAL A 71 16.32 1.71 2.05
C VAL A 71 16.79 0.31 2.38
N ARG A 72 17.87 -0.14 1.73
CA ARG A 72 18.54 -1.40 2.02
C ARG A 72 20.06 -1.24 1.88
N ARG A 73 20.83 -2.16 2.43
CA ARG A 73 22.27 -2.18 2.17
C ARG A 73 22.55 -2.50 0.71
N TYR A 74 23.60 -1.91 0.18
CA TYR A 74 24.04 -2.20 -1.18
C TYR A 74 24.40 -3.69 -1.33
N GLY A 75 23.94 -4.30 -2.43
CA GLY A 75 24.15 -5.72 -2.69
C GLY A 75 23.12 -6.67 -2.04
N GLU A 76 22.31 -6.20 -1.10
CA GLU A 76 21.20 -7.01 -0.59
C GLU A 76 20.06 -7.10 -1.61
N PRO A 77 19.43 -8.27 -1.74
CA PRO A 77 18.25 -8.40 -2.60
C PRO A 77 17.11 -7.52 -2.09
N GLU A 78 16.30 -7.01 -3.02
CA GLU A 78 15.12 -6.25 -2.63
C GLU A 78 14.12 -7.16 -1.92
N PRO A 79 13.72 -6.82 -0.68
CA PRO A 79 12.73 -7.62 0.04
C PRO A 79 11.37 -7.55 -0.65
N PHE A 80 10.64 -8.65 -0.59
CA PHE A 80 9.27 -8.66 -1.07
C PHE A 80 8.40 -7.69 -0.24
N ARG A 81 7.59 -6.89 -0.92
CA ARG A 81 6.58 -6.01 -0.33
C ARG A 81 5.21 -6.31 -0.92
N GLY A 82 4.27 -6.60 -0.05
CA GLY A 82 2.86 -6.73 -0.42
C GLY A 82 2.17 -5.36 -0.50
N PRO A 83 1.01 -5.27 -1.15
CA PRO A 83 0.28 -4.00 -1.33
C PRO A 83 -0.12 -3.31 -0.01
N ARG A 84 -0.30 -4.08 1.07
CA ARG A 84 -0.70 -3.56 2.39
C ARG A 84 0.46 -3.29 3.33
N ASP A 85 1.66 -3.72 2.98
CA ASP A 85 2.81 -3.55 3.86
C ASP A 85 3.05 -2.05 4.11
N GLY A 86 3.05 -1.67 5.39
CA GLY A 86 3.35 -0.31 5.81
C GLY A 86 4.81 0.07 5.56
N LEU A 87 5.15 1.32 5.81
CA LEU A 87 6.55 1.75 5.84
C LEU A 87 7.22 1.14 7.06
N ASP A 88 8.23 0.33 6.86
CA ASP A 88 8.87 -0.46 7.90
C ASP A 88 10.40 -0.41 7.86
N VAL A 89 10.98 -0.78 9.00
CA VAL A 89 12.41 -1.05 9.13
C VAL A 89 12.56 -2.33 9.93
N ALA A 90 13.19 -3.36 9.36
CA ALA A 90 13.51 -4.56 10.09
C ALA A 90 14.67 -4.28 11.07
N LEU A 91 14.41 -4.38 12.36
CA LEU A 91 15.45 -4.31 13.41
C LEU A 91 16.05 -5.68 13.71
N ILE A 92 15.26 -6.73 13.55
CA ILE A 92 15.68 -8.12 13.62
C ILE A 92 15.40 -8.72 12.25
N ASP A 93 16.43 -9.21 11.60
CA ASP A 93 16.34 -9.90 10.31
C ASP A 93 17.24 -11.15 10.34
N GLU A 94 16.60 -12.30 10.44
CA GLU A 94 17.26 -13.61 10.46
C GLU A 94 16.94 -14.40 9.17
N GLY A 95 16.61 -13.69 8.10
CA GLY A 95 16.25 -14.25 6.80
C GLY A 95 14.86 -14.89 6.77
N LYS A 96 14.55 -15.82 7.68
CA LYS A 96 13.22 -16.44 7.77
C LYS A 96 12.19 -15.59 8.50
N TYR A 97 12.62 -14.79 9.47
CA TYR A 97 11.73 -13.90 10.20
C TYR A 97 12.32 -12.51 10.30
N GLN A 98 11.45 -11.53 10.26
CA GLN A 98 11.78 -10.13 10.44
C GLN A 98 10.80 -9.51 11.42
N VAL A 99 11.30 -8.61 12.26
CA VAL A 99 10.50 -7.85 13.23
C VAL A 99 11.03 -6.42 13.28
N GLY A 100 10.14 -5.46 13.38
CA GLY A 100 10.54 -4.07 13.49
C GLY A 100 9.37 -3.10 13.61
N PRO A 101 9.64 -1.80 13.69
CA PRO A 101 8.62 -0.77 13.64
C PRO A 101 7.97 -0.68 12.26
N VAL A 102 6.71 -0.29 12.25
CA VAL A 102 5.93 -0.04 11.03
C VAL A 102 5.07 1.20 11.21
N GLY A 103 4.90 1.95 10.13
CA GLY A 103 4.01 3.09 10.05
C GLY A 103 3.12 3.03 8.82
N GLN A 104 1.90 3.54 8.95
CA GLN A 104 0.96 3.66 7.84
C GLN A 104 0.26 5.00 7.88
N PHE A 105 0.00 5.59 6.72
CA PHE A 105 -0.79 6.79 6.58
C PHE A 105 -2.17 6.44 6.01
N VAL A 106 -3.20 6.93 6.68
CA VAL A 106 -4.59 6.77 6.26
C VAL A 106 -5.13 8.14 5.85
N TRP A 107 -5.53 8.26 4.60
CA TRP A 107 -6.08 9.50 4.06
C TRP A 107 -7.40 9.88 4.74
N SER A 108 -7.67 11.20 4.79
CA SER A 108 -8.98 11.72 5.18
C SER A 108 -10.10 11.07 4.36
N GLN A 109 -11.21 10.77 5.01
CA GLN A 109 -12.34 10.06 4.40
C GLN A 109 -13.61 10.90 4.41
N ARG A 110 -14.55 10.57 3.53
CA ARG A 110 -15.82 11.27 3.31
C ARG A 110 -15.70 12.69 2.76
N GLU A 111 -14.48 13.20 2.55
CA GLU A 111 -14.28 14.44 1.81
C GLU A 111 -14.87 14.28 0.40
N ASN A 112 -15.62 15.26 -0.05
CA ASN A 112 -16.26 15.27 -1.37
C ASN A 112 -17.23 14.11 -1.64
N ALA A 113 -17.81 13.50 -0.60
CA ALA A 113 -18.89 12.54 -0.80
C ALA A 113 -20.07 13.20 -1.54
N ASN A 114 -20.53 12.60 -2.63
CA ASN A 114 -21.60 13.16 -3.43
C ASN A 114 -22.99 13.04 -2.80
N SER A 115 -23.16 12.10 -1.85
CA SER A 115 -24.41 11.93 -1.11
C SER A 115 -24.56 13.00 -0.01
N PRO A 116 -25.62 13.80 -0.01
CA PRO A 116 -25.91 14.75 1.06
C PRO A 116 -25.94 14.09 2.45
N ALA A 117 -26.53 12.89 2.54
CA ALA A 117 -26.58 12.11 3.79
C ALA A 117 -25.16 11.74 4.30
N VAL A 118 -24.25 11.33 3.41
CA VAL A 118 -22.87 11.02 3.80
C VAL A 118 -22.12 12.29 4.19
N ARG A 119 -22.29 13.41 3.48
CA ARG A 119 -21.67 14.69 3.84
C ARG A 119 -22.10 15.18 5.22
N SER A 120 -23.37 14.98 5.58
CA SER A 120 -23.89 15.41 6.89
C SER A 120 -23.35 14.59 8.07
N LEU A 121 -22.71 13.44 7.84
CA LEU A 121 -21.97 12.70 8.86
C LEU A 121 -20.64 13.39 9.22
N GLY A 122 -20.16 14.32 8.40
CA GLY A 122 -18.87 14.98 8.56
C GLY A 122 -17.70 14.16 8.03
N ASN A 123 -16.55 14.81 7.89
CA ASN A 123 -15.31 14.20 7.42
C ASN A 123 -14.62 13.44 8.55
N VAL A 124 -13.91 12.37 8.21
CA VAL A 124 -12.93 11.74 9.09
C VAL A 124 -11.56 12.27 8.70
N PRO A 125 -10.82 12.91 9.62
CA PRO A 125 -9.47 13.40 9.33
C PRO A 125 -8.52 12.26 8.95
N TRP A 126 -7.36 12.61 8.41
CA TRP A 126 -6.28 11.66 8.18
C TRP A 126 -5.82 11.03 9.51
N ALA A 127 -5.29 9.83 9.44
CA ALA A 127 -4.66 9.19 10.59
C ALA A 127 -3.23 8.76 10.25
N ALA A 128 -2.34 8.84 11.23
CA ALA A 128 -1.06 8.16 11.23
C ALA A 128 -1.17 6.95 12.16
N GLU A 129 -0.81 5.78 11.66
CA GLU A 129 -0.76 4.57 12.44
C GLU A 129 0.70 4.16 12.63
N VAL A 130 1.10 3.89 13.87
CA VAL A 130 2.46 3.47 14.23
C VAL A 130 2.40 2.22 15.08
N GLY A 131 3.29 1.28 14.82
CA GLY A 131 3.27 0.01 15.53
C GLY A 131 4.46 -0.87 15.22
N ILE A 132 4.24 -2.15 15.28
CA ILE A 132 5.23 -3.19 15.01
C ILE A 132 4.70 -4.14 13.95
N PHE A 133 5.63 -4.66 13.16
CA PHE A 133 5.37 -5.79 12.29
C PHE A 133 6.21 -6.99 12.71
N ALA A 134 5.70 -8.17 12.39
CA ALA A 134 6.43 -9.42 12.39
C ALA A 134 6.07 -10.17 11.11
N GLN A 135 7.06 -10.71 10.42
CA GLN A 135 6.84 -11.57 9.27
C GLN A 135 7.67 -12.84 9.36
N TYR A 136 7.13 -13.90 8.77
CA TYR A 136 7.75 -15.21 8.76
C TYR A 136 7.60 -15.88 7.40
N TRP A 137 8.71 -16.41 6.87
CA TRP A 137 8.75 -17.23 5.68
C TRP A 137 8.71 -18.71 6.06
N TRP A 138 7.54 -19.33 5.91
CA TRP A 138 7.34 -20.75 6.20
C TRP A 138 8.19 -21.64 5.27
N VAL A 139 8.17 -21.28 4.01
CA VAL A 139 8.99 -21.80 2.92
C VAL A 139 9.39 -20.64 2.01
N PRO A 140 10.37 -20.78 1.10
CA PRO A 140 10.87 -19.66 0.28
C PRO A 140 9.83 -18.89 -0.54
N TRP A 141 8.65 -19.48 -0.72
CA TRP A 141 7.56 -18.91 -1.52
C TRP A 141 6.30 -18.56 -0.70
N LEU A 142 6.27 -18.81 0.62
CA LEU A 142 5.09 -18.55 1.46
C LEU A 142 5.46 -17.68 2.66
N ARG A 143 4.98 -16.45 2.66
CA ARG A 143 5.16 -15.45 3.71
C ARG A 143 3.86 -15.23 4.47
N THR A 144 3.93 -15.11 5.80
CA THR A 144 2.87 -14.51 6.61
C THR A 144 3.45 -13.27 7.30
N ARG A 145 2.71 -12.17 7.25
CA ARG A 145 3.05 -10.91 7.92
C ARG A 145 1.87 -10.47 8.77
N THR A 146 2.18 -10.01 9.97
CA THR A 146 1.23 -9.39 10.90
C THR A 146 1.74 -8.01 11.27
N GLU A 147 0.88 -7.01 11.19
CA GLU A 147 1.13 -5.66 11.67
C GLU A 147 0.12 -5.33 12.76
N VAL A 148 0.59 -4.72 13.85
CA VAL A 148 -0.27 -4.20 14.92
C VAL A 148 0.09 -2.73 15.10
N ARG A 149 -0.87 -1.86 14.80
CA ARG A 149 -0.64 -0.41 14.74
C ARG A 149 -1.66 0.34 15.60
N GLN A 150 -1.19 1.35 16.33
CA GLN A 150 -2.01 2.32 17.05
C GLN A 150 -2.22 3.54 16.17
N GLY A 151 -3.48 3.96 16.01
CA GLY A 151 -3.85 5.16 15.29
C GLY A 151 -3.75 6.43 16.12
N PHE A 152 -3.44 7.53 15.43
CA PHE A 152 -3.37 8.89 15.96
C PHE A 152 -4.10 9.84 15.03
N HIS A 153 -4.75 10.88 15.56
CA HIS A 153 -5.50 11.93 14.91
C HIS A 153 -6.87 11.46 14.38
N GLY A 154 -6.98 10.80 13.25
CA GLY A 154 -8.27 10.40 12.66
C GLY A 154 -9.01 9.32 13.44
N HIS A 155 -8.27 8.47 14.13
CA HIS A 155 -8.77 7.51 15.11
C HIS A 155 -7.72 7.22 16.20
N HIS A 156 -8.16 6.66 17.31
CA HIS A 156 -7.30 6.37 18.47
C HIS A 156 -7.32 4.89 18.87
N GLY A 157 -7.67 4.02 17.94
CA GLY A 157 -7.74 2.58 18.19
C GLY A 157 -6.57 1.82 17.60
N VAL A 158 -6.55 0.52 17.88
CA VAL A 158 -5.58 -0.43 17.34
C VAL A 158 -6.18 -1.13 16.12
N VAL A 159 -5.37 -1.23 15.07
CA VAL A 159 -5.65 -2.00 13.85
C VAL A 159 -4.59 -3.10 13.73
N SER A 160 -5.02 -4.30 13.38
CA SER A 160 -4.12 -5.42 13.10
C SER A 160 -4.43 -5.98 11.72
N ASP A 161 -3.44 -5.98 10.83
CA ASP A 161 -3.50 -6.62 9.53
C ASP A 161 -2.70 -7.92 9.55
N ILE A 162 -3.30 -8.97 9.04
CA ILE A 162 -2.68 -10.28 8.84
C ILE A 162 -2.76 -10.60 7.35
N THR A 163 -1.62 -10.76 6.72
CA THR A 163 -1.50 -11.09 5.30
C THR A 163 -0.70 -12.37 5.14
N THR A 164 -1.14 -13.23 4.25
CA THR A 164 -0.34 -14.39 3.83
C THR A 164 -0.20 -14.34 2.31
N ASP A 165 1.01 -14.43 1.80
CA ASP A 165 1.32 -14.28 0.39
C ASP A 165 2.09 -15.51 -0.10
N ALA A 166 1.55 -16.17 -1.13
CA ALA A 166 2.34 -17.04 -1.98
C ALA A 166 3.10 -16.15 -2.98
N VAL A 167 4.43 -16.18 -2.94
CA VAL A 167 5.31 -15.31 -3.73
C VAL A 167 6.10 -16.17 -4.68
N VAL A 168 5.85 -16.04 -5.98
CA VAL A 168 6.42 -16.90 -7.02
C VAL A 168 7.21 -16.05 -8.03
N PRO A 169 8.54 -16.18 -8.06
CA PRO A 169 9.34 -15.59 -9.14
C PRO A 169 9.10 -16.36 -10.44
N VAL A 170 8.80 -15.64 -11.52
CA VAL A 170 8.61 -16.17 -12.88
C VAL A 170 9.76 -15.64 -13.74
N GLY A 171 10.86 -16.38 -13.73
CA GLY A 171 12.13 -15.94 -14.32
C GLY A 171 12.78 -14.80 -13.51
N PRO A 172 13.76 -14.08 -14.08
CA PRO A 172 14.55 -13.09 -13.35
C PRO A 172 13.86 -11.74 -13.15
N GLN A 173 12.80 -11.46 -13.86
CA GLN A 173 12.19 -10.12 -13.93
C GLN A 173 10.80 -10.03 -13.31
N LEU A 174 10.00 -11.10 -13.36
CA LEU A 174 8.61 -11.08 -12.93
C LEU A 174 8.46 -11.79 -11.59
N THR A 175 7.83 -11.12 -10.62
CA THR A 175 7.38 -11.74 -9.38
C THR A 175 5.88 -11.61 -9.28
N LEU A 176 5.21 -12.73 -9.08
CA LEU A 176 3.77 -12.81 -8.82
C LEU A 176 3.55 -13.11 -7.35
N SER A 177 2.54 -12.52 -6.76
CA SER A 177 2.10 -12.89 -5.42
C SER A 177 0.59 -12.84 -5.30
N ALA A 178 0.05 -13.69 -4.44
CA ALA A 178 -1.36 -13.68 -4.10
C ALA A 178 -1.59 -14.34 -2.75
N GLY A 179 -2.68 -13.94 -2.08
CA GLY A 179 -3.07 -14.60 -0.85
C GLY A 179 -4.14 -13.88 -0.03
N PRO A 180 -4.55 -14.50 1.09
CA PRO A 180 -5.61 -13.98 1.95
C PRO A 180 -5.19 -12.76 2.76
N ARG A 181 -6.20 -11.98 3.13
CA ARG A 181 -6.11 -10.77 3.94
C ARG A 181 -7.12 -10.86 5.07
N LEU A 182 -6.73 -10.43 6.27
CA LEU A 182 -7.60 -10.31 7.43
C LEU A 182 -7.24 -9.04 8.19
N THR A 183 -8.24 -8.23 8.50
CA THR A 183 -8.05 -7.04 9.34
C THR A 183 -8.95 -7.12 10.56
N LEU A 184 -8.34 -6.93 11.73
CA LEU A 184 -9.02 -6.74 13.00
C LEU A 184 -8.86 -5.30 13.45
N ALA A 185 -9.86 -4.77 14.14
CA ALA A 185 -9.80 -3.42 14.67
C ALA A 185 -10.56 -3.31 15.99
N THR A 186 -10.06 -2.46 16.87
CA THR A 186 -10.75 -2.14 18.13
C THR A 186 -11.87 -1.12 17.90
N THR A 187 -12.82 -1.04 18.82
CA THR A 187 -13.91 -0.05 18.76
C THR A 187 -13.42 1.37 18.45
N PRO A 188 -12.41 1.94 19.14
CA PRO A 188 -11.96 3.30 18.85
C PRO A 188 -11.31 3.45 17.45
N ALA A 189 -10.92 2.35 16.78
CA ALA A 189 -10.45 2.40 15.42
C ALA A 189 -11.60 2.41 14.40
N LEU A 190 -12.77 1.89 14.76
CA LEU A 190 -13.93 1.76 13.87
C LEU A 190 -14.92 2.92 14.01
N THR A 191 -15.11 3.42 15.24
CA THR A 191 -16.07 4.49 15.57
C THR A 191 -16.05 5.67 14.60
N PRO A 192 -14.91 6.30 14.26
CA PRO A 192 -14.92 7.45 13.36
C PRO A 192 -15.43 7.14 11.95
N TYR A 193 -15.33 5.89 11.52
CA TYR A 193 -15.67 5.46 10.18
C TYR A 193 -17.09 4.93 10.03
N PHE A 194 -17.63 4.28 11.06
CA PHE A 194 -18.87 3.51 10.95
C PHE A 194 -20.00 3.95 11.89
N ASP A 195 -19.70 4.67 12.98
CA ASP A 195 -20.72 5.14 13.92
C ASP A 195 -21.57 6.26 13.33
N ILE A 196 -22.81 6.32 13.82
CA ILE A 196 -23.77 7.37 13.51
C ILE A 196 -24.36 7.87 14.81
N THR A 197 -23.88 9.02 15.29
CA THR A 197 -24.37 9.65 16.52
C THR A 197 -25.79 10.18 16.37
N PRO A 198 -26.53 10.45 17.46
CA PRO A 198 -27.87 11.05 17.39
C PRO A 198 -27.92 12.35 16.57
N ALA A 199 -26.91 13.21 16.72
CA ALA A 199 -26.81 14.45 15.95
C ALA A 199 -26.58 14.21 14.46
N GLN A 200 -25.78 13.20 14.10
CA GLN A 200 -25.56 12.79 12.73
C GLN A 200 -26.81 12.12 12.14
N SER A 201 -27.52 11.29 12.91
CA SER A 201 -28.77 10.67 12.51
C SER A 201 -29.84 11.72 12.12
N LEU A 202 -30.03 12.74 12.94
CA LEU A 202 -30.95 13.85 12.64
C LEU A 202 -30.61 14.59 11.34
N ARG A 203 -29.32 14.76 11.03
CA ARG A 203 -28.88 15.49 9.81
C ARG A 203 -28.87 14.61 8.57
N SER A 204 -28.55 13.33 8.72
CA SER A 204 -28.36 12.40 7.61
C SER A 204 -29.61 11.61 7.23
N GLY A 205 -30.54 11.45 8.17
CA GLY A 205 -31.66 10.53 8.09
C GLY A 205 -31.29 9.05 8.22
N LEU A 206 -30.04 8.75 8.56
CA LEU A 206 -29.58 7.37 8.83
C LEU A 206 -29.86 7.00 10.30
N PRO A 207 -30.18 5.73 10.61
CA PRO A 207 -30.33 5.26 11.98
C PRO A 207 -29.06 5.48 12.82
N ILE A 208 -29.24 5.70 14.13
CA ILE A 208 -28.14 5.72 15.10
C ILE A 208 -27.45 4.36 15.07
N TYR A 209 -26.11 4.36 15.13
CA TYR A 209 -25.33 3.13 15.10
C TYR A 209 -24.03 3.27 15.91
N ASP A 210 -23.73 2.25 16.70
CA ASP A 210 -22.52 2.16 17.53
C ASP A 210 -21.77 0.88 17.14
N THR A 211 -20.60 1.04 16.53
CA THR A 211 -19.76 -0.07 16.06
C THR A 211 -18.89 -0.63 17.18
N LYS A 212 -18.80 -1.94 17.27
CA LYS A 212 -17.90 -2.65 18.19
C LYS A 212 -16.68 -3.20 17.46
N GLY A 213 -15.57 -3.33 18.20
CA GLY A 213 -14.34 -3.93 17.69
C GLY A 213 -14.51 -5.42 17.33
N GLY A 214 -13.64 -5.89 16.47
CA GLY A 214 -13.64 -7.27 16.01
C GLY A 214 -12.97 -7.40 14.63
N ILE A 215 -13.44 -8.35 13.83
CA ILE A 215 -13.02 -8.48 12.44
C ILE A 215 -13.64 -7.32 11.66
N ARG A 216 -12.76 -6.42 11.14
CA ARG A 216 -13.19 -5.34 10.25
C ARG A 216 -13.51 -5.88 8.86
N SER A 217 -12.62 -6.72 8.34
CA SER A 217 -12.72 -7.21 6.98
C SER A 217 -11.86 -8.44 6.74
N TYR A 218 -12.22 -9.18 5.70
CA TYR A 218 -11.41 -10.27 5.16
C TYR A 218 -11.46 -10.23 3.63
N GLY A 219 -10.47 -10.83 2.99
CA GLY A 219 -10.39 -10.81 1.54
C GLY A 219 -9.16 -11.49 0.99
N ALA A 220 -8.77 -11.08 -0.20
CA ALA A 220 -7.58 -11.57 -0.88
C ALA A 220 -6.99 -10.48 -1.79
N GLY A 221 -5.68 -10.59 -2.02
CA GLY A 221 -4.97 -9.71 -2.94
C GLY A 221 -4.08 -10.49 -3.89
N ALA A 222 -3.76 -9.87 -5.02
CA ALA A 222 -2.78 -10.37 -5.97
C ALA A 222 -1.95 -9.20 -6.50
N GLN A 223 -0.66 -9.44 -6.74
CA GLN A 223 0.28 -8.45 -7.27
C GLN A 223 1.18 -9.09 -8.33
N ALA A 224 1.49 -8.32 -9.35
CA ALA A 224 2.55 -8.60 -10.30
C ALA A 224 3.57 -7.45 -10.25
N ARG A 225 4.84 -7.78 -10.03
CA ARG A 225 5.95 -6.83 -10.03
C ARG A 225 6.92 -7.22 -11.13
N TYR A 226 7.28 -6.25 -11.99
CA TYR A 226 8.19 -6.46 -13.10
C TYR A 226 9.42 -5.56 -12.97
N LEU A 227 10.60 -6.17 -13.00
CA LEU A 227 11.90 -5.52 -12.95
C LEU A 227 12.40 -5.29 -14.39
N TRP A 228 12.29 -4.05 -14.89
CA TRP A 228 12.72 -3.68 -16.24
C TRP A 228 14.25 -3.64 -16.37
N THR A 229 14.88 -3.10 -15.34
CA THR A 229 16.34 -3.01 -15.20
C THR A 229 16.67 -3.20 -13.71
N PRO A 230 17.93 -3.37 -13.33
CA PRO A 230 18.30 -3.42 -11.89
C PRO A 230 17.83 -2.21 -11.07
N GLN A 231 17.55 -1.07 -11.74
CA GLN A 231 17.12 0.16 -11.08
C GLN A 231 15.63 0.45 -11.21
N TRP A 232 14.94 -0.04 -12.25
CA TRP A 232 13.55 0.31 -12.52
C TRP A 232 12.61 -0.88 -12.37
N ALA A 233 11.57 -0.70 -11.60
CA ALA A 233 10.50 -1.67 -11.49
C ALA A 233 9.13 -1.01 -11.56
N THR A 234 8.16 -1.79 -12.01
CA THR A 234 6.73 -1.46 -11.93
C THR A 234 6.01 -2.58 -11.20
N HIS A 235 4.90 -2.23 -10.56
CA HIS A 235 3.99 -3.22 -10.03
C HIS A 235 2.54 -2.81 -10.28
N VAL A 236 1.69 -3.81 -10.34
CA VAL A 236 0.24 -3.67 -10.37
C VAL A 236 -0.35 -4.65 -9.37
N PHE A 237 -1.39 -4.23 -8.67
CA PHE A 237 -2.09 -5.12 -7.76
C PHE A 237 -3.60 -4.91 -7.80
N VAL A 238 -4.31 -5.91 -7.34
CA VAL A 238 -5.73 -5.86 -7.04
C VAL A 238 -5.96 -6.49 -5.68
N GLU A 239 -6.76 -5.84 -4.86
CA GLU A 239 -7.23 -6.38 -3.59
C GLU A 239 -8.75 -6.32 -3.53
N TYR A 240 -9.35 -7.42 -3.16
CA TYR A 240 -10.74 -7.52 -2.75
C TYR A 240 -10.83 -7.68 -1.25
N GLU A 241 -11.68 -6.89 -0.64
CA GLU A 241 -11.95 -6.90 0.79
C GLU A 241 -13.46 -6.86 1.00
N ARG A 242 -13.95 -7.69 1.92
CA ARG A 242 -15.32 -7.63 2.39
C ARG A 242 -15.34 -7.21 3.85
N LEU A 243 -16.00 -6.09 4.12
CA LEU A 243 -16.32 -5.68 5.48
C LEU A 243 -17.15 -6.75 6.15
N SER A 244 -16.97 -6.95 7.46
CA SER A 244 -17.59 -8.03 8.21
C SER A 244 -18.12 -7.54 9.56
N GLY A 245 -19.14 -8.23 10.06
CA GLY A 245 -19.76 -7.91 11.35
C GLY A 245 -20.24 -6.46 11.44
N GLU A 246 -20.00 -5.83 12.57
CA GLU A 246 -20.45 -4.47 12.86
C GLU A 246 -20.10 -3.41 11.78
N PRO A 247 -18.89 -3.39 11.20
CA PRO A 247 -18.59 -2.51 10.06
C PRO A 247 -19.50 -2.71 8.85
N ALA A 248 -19.82 -3.97 8.51
CA ALA A 248 -20.68 -4.29 7.38
C ALA A 248 -22.15 -3.90 7.62
N ASP A 249 -22.59 -4.00 8.86
CA ASP A 249 -23.99 -3.75 9.26
C ASP A 249 -24.29 -2.27 9.48
N SER A 250 -23.27 -1.40 9.48
CA SER A 250 -23.45 0.05 9.60
C SER A 250 -24.44 0.58 8.56
N PRO A 251 -25.41 1.42 8.93
CA PRO A 251 -26.33 2.06 7.98
C PRO A 251 -25.63 2.88 6.91
N LEU A 252 -24.42 3.37 7.17
CA LEU A 252 -23.58 4.02 6.17
C LEU A 252 -23.20 3.05 5.04
N VAL A 253 -22.89 1.80 5.38
CA VAL A 253 -22.50 0.76 4.43
C VAL A 253 -23.71 0.16 3.74
N THR A 254 -24.72 -0.27 4.52
CA THR A 254 -25.89 -0.98 4.01
C THR A 254 -26.82 -0.11 3.16
N GLN A 255 -26.93 1.19 3.44
CA GLN A 255 -27.86 2.09 2.75
C GLN A 255 -27.17 3.04 1.76
N LYS A 256 -25.88 3.35 1.93
CA LYS A 256 -25.15 4.36 1.14
C LYS A 256 -23.86 3.84 0.50
N GLY A 257 -23.52 2.59 0.74
CA GLY A 257 -22.26 2.01 0.29
C GLY A 257 -22.37 0.55 -0.15
N SER A 258 -21.30 -0.19 0.11
CA SER A 258 -21.17 -1.62 -0.12
C SER A 258 -20.21 -2.23 0.90
N PRO A 259 -20.49 -3.42 1.43
CA PRO A 259 -19.49 -4.16 2.20
C PRO A 259 -18.34 -4.67 1.34
N ASP A 260 -18.56 -4.83 0.03
CA ASP A 260 -17.55 -5.30 -0.91
C ASP A 260 -16.71 -4.11 -1.40
N GLN A 261 -15.41 -4.20 -1.17
CA GLN A 261 -14.43 -3.17 -1.47
C GLN A 261 -13.39 -3.72 -2.43
N VAL A 262 -13.04 -2.95 -3.45
CA VAL A 262 -11.97 -3.30 -4.39
C VAL A 262 -10.97 -2.15 -4.41
N THR A 263 -9.70 -2.48 -4.36
CA THR A 263 -8.59 -1.53 -4.57
C THR A 263 -7.73 -2.03 -5.70
N ILE A 264 -7.40 -1.17 -6.64
CA ILE A 264 -6.46 -1.45 -7.71
C ILE A 264 -5.35 -0.42 -7.65
N GLY A 265 -4.11 -0.86 -7.69
CA GLY A 265 -2.96 0.03 -7.67
C GLY A 265 -1.97 -0.27 -8.78
N PHE A 266 -1.27 0.80 -9.19
CA PHE A 266 -0.13 0.74 -10.10
C PHE A 266 0.96 1.66 -9.59
N GLY A 267 2.19 1.14 -9.52
CA GLY A 267 3.33 1.90 -9.06
C GLY A 267 4.56 1.73 -9.92
N VAL A 268 5.42 2.74 -9.85
CA VAL A 268 6.74 2.78 -10.50
C VAL A 268 7.77 3.13 -9.45
N THR A 269 8.87 2.39 -9.43
CA THR A 269 9.98 2.61 -8.49
C THR A 269 11.30 2.72 -9.23
N ARG A 270 12.21 3.53 -8.66
CA ARG A 270 13.60 3.62 -9.08
C ARG A 270 14.54 3.48 -7.89
N SER A 271 15.53 2.60 -8.03
CA SER A 271 16.58 2.39 -7.04
C SER A 271 17.84 3.16 -7.41
N PHE A 272 18.50 3.73 -6.40
CA PHE A 272 19.73 4.50 -6.51
C PHE A 272 20.74 3.96 -5.51
N ASP A 273 21.96 3.68 -5.98
CA ASP A 273 23.04 3.26 -5.10
C ASP A 273 23.77 4.50 -4.59
N ILE A 274 23.92 4.60 -3.29
CA ILE A 274 24.46 5.79 -2.60
C ILE A 274 25.71 5.40 -1.83
N LYS A 275 26.74 6.25 -1.91
CA LYS A 275 27.91 6.20 -1.06
C LYS A 275 27.73 7.23 0.07
N THR A 276 27.92 6.79 1.30
CA THR A 276 27.93 7.72 2.44
C THR A 276 29.20 8.57 2.43
N PRO A 277 29.10 9.87 2.75
CA PRO A 277 30.24 10.80 2.65
C PRO A 277 31.28 10.66 3.77
N TRP A 278 31.14 9.72 4.69
CA TRP A 278 32.08 9.44 5.81
C TRP A 278 32.47 7.97 5.87
#